data_4cae17610c634fcbdb342e7b58edeacc
#
_entry.id   4cae17610c634fcbdb342e7b58edeacc
#
_cell.length_a   1.000
_cell.length_b   1.000
_cell.length_c   1.000
_cell.angle_alpha   90.00
_cell.angle_beta   90.00
_cell.angle_gamma   90.00
#
_symmetry.space_group_name_H-M   'P 1'
#
loop_
_entity.id
_entity.type
_entity.pdbx_description
1 polymer ?
#
loop_
_entity_poly.entity_id
_entity_poly.type
_entity_poly.pdbx_seq_one_letter_code
_entity_poly.pdbx_strand_id
1 'polypeptide(L)'
;MINSKHLLGGIFCFALVGCVSHSPQGQTVDQTADIPISESAVKPVDYVMVLIPAGEFTMGSDKESNEAMWREANALNPYGFKDKLYVDEHPAHKVNLPSYYLDKYEVTNAQYLDFAKETDHSVPDTWQRNGYGLSKEILASLPLEHLRQLATNKFKLDMDVPNMTQQDLLTEMNKIQVARDAFPVVTVTWPDADAYCHWAGKRLPTEAEWEKAARGPQGFEYPWGNSWDPKMINTMSENPDAPYSAVGSYPGDKSGYGVYDMAANVAEWVADWYDAYPGAPDSDDNKFYGKKQRVARGGMTSSGHYDALSMVFRAAKRTHLRAYSTLIDVGFRCAKDAN
;
A
#
# COMPACT_ATOMS: atom_id res chain seq x y z
N MET A 1 3.60 -23.80 58.27
CA MET A 1 4.32 -24.83 59.01
C MET A 1 5.29 -25.50 58.09
N ILE A 2 6.54 -25.28 58.38
CA ILE A 2 7.68 -26.21 58.35
C ILE A 2 8.23 -26.53 56.97
N ASN A 3 9.28 -25.92 56.55
CA ASN A 3 10.76 -26.08 56.79
C ASN A 3 11.32 -27.13 55.81
N SER A 4 12.22 -26.81 54.98
CA SER A 4 13.62 -26.41 55.06
C SER A 4 14.60 -27.56 54.83
N LYS A 5 15.58 -27.31 54.02
CA LYS A 5 17.05 -27.40 54.19
C LYS A 5 17.81 -28.46 53.40
N HIS A 6 18.80 -27.93 52.71
CA HIS A 6 20.25 -28.27 52.66
C HIS A 6 20.63 -29.63 52.04
N LEU A 7 21.70 -29.86 51.37
CA LEU A 7 23.09 -29.36 51.43
C LEU A 7 23.89 -29.88 50.22
N LEU A 8 24.79 -29.05 49.73
CA LEU A 8 26.20 -29.27 49.39
C LEU A 8 26.68 -30.56 48.70
N GLY A 9 27.34 -30.42 47.54
CA GLY A 9 28.78 -30.55 47.52
C GLY A 9 29.32 -31.62 46.58
N GLY A 10 30.26 -31.30 45.75
CA GLY A 10 31.10 -32.28 45.11
C GLY A 10 31.75 -31.86 43.80
N ILE A 11 32.86 -31.15 43.88
CA ILE A 11 33.85 -30.95 42.80
C ILE A 11 34.53 -32.29 42.52
N PHE A 12 34.55 -32.72 41.24
CA PHE A 12 35.60 -33.62 40.75
C PHE A 12 36.01 -33.20 39.33
N CYS A 13 37.23 -32.71 39.26
CA CYS A 13 38.04 -32.64 38.05
C CYS A 13 38.49 -34.04 37.62
N PHE A 14 38.26 -34.41 36.36
CA PHE A 14 39.15 -35.32 35.66
C PHE A 14 39.35 -34.86 34.21
N ALA A 15 40.61 -34.79 33.87
CA ALA A 15 41.11 -34.39 32.57
C ALA A 15 41.28 -35.60 31.62
N LEU A 16 41.34 -35.25 30.30
CA LEU A 16 41.95 -35.97 29.19
C LEU A 16 41.11 -37.07 28.50
N VAL A 17 40.82 -36.92 27.26
CA VAL A 17 41.52 -37.37 26.07
C VAL A 17 40.65 -37.07 24.82
N GLY A 18 41.27 -36.49 23.81
CA GLY A 18 40.65 -36.01 22.60
C GLY A 18 40.04 -37.09 21.68
N CYS A 19 38.95 -36.72 21.06
CA CYS A 19 38.53 -37.25 19.75
C CYS A 19 38.10 -36.06 18.89
N VAL A 20 38.90 -35.77 17.88
CA VAL A 20 38.59 -34.81 16.83
C VAL A 20 37.50 -35.44 15.96
N SER A 21 36.26 -35.02 16.15
CA SER A 21 35.20 -35.27 15.19
C SER A 21 35.01 -34.00 14.37
N HIS A 22 35.38 -34.06 13.09
CA HIS A 22 35.04 -33.06 12.09
C HIS A 22 33.52 -33.01 11.94
N SER A 23 32.90 -31.96 12.48
CA SER A 23 31.54 -31.57 12.07
C SER A 23 31.66 -30.68 10.82
N PRO A 24 30.88 -30.90 9.78
CA PRO A 24 30.85 -29.98 8.67
C PRO A 24 30.28 -28.64 9.16
N GLN A 25 31.05 -27.59 9.01
CA GLN A 25 30.58 -26.22 9.21
C GLN A 25 29.42 -25.97 8.25
N GLY A 26 28.22 -25.86 8.82
CA GLY A 26 27.09 -25.29 8.11
C GLY A 26 27.43 -23.81 7.83
N GLN A 27 27.71 -23.52 6.57
CA GLN A 27 27.72 -22.14 6.10
C GLN A 27 26.30 -21.62 6.22
N THR A 28 26.05 -20.79 7.24
CA THR A 28 24.93 -19.87 7.22
C THR A 28 25.21 -18.89 6.08
N VAL A 29 24.58 -19.13 4.94
CA VAL A 29 24.54 -18.16 3.85
C VAL A 29 23.71 -17.00 4.38
N ASP A 30 24.41 -15.93 4.77
CA ASP A 30 23.82 -14.62 5.00
C ASP A 30 23.28 -14.14 3.64
N GLN A 31 21.96 -14.33 3.41
CA GLN A 31 21.28 -13.97 2.17
C GLN A 31 20.71 -12.55 2.22
N THR A 32 21.46 -11.59 2.69
CA THR A 32 21.25 -10.19 2.36
C THR A 32 22.12 -9.80 1.16
N ALA A 33 22.04 -10.58 0.07
CA ALA A 33 22.64 -10.15 -1.18
C ALA A 33 21.74 -9.05 -1.77
N ASP A 34 22.30 -7.86 -1.95
CA ASP A 34 21.71 -6.77 -2.71
C ASP A 34 21.18 -7.31 -4.04
N ILE A 35 19.85 -7.21 -4.26
CA ILE A 35 19.20 -7.68 -5.48
C ILE A 35 19.36 -6.58 -6.52
N PRO A 36 20.14 -6.77 -7.60
CA PRO A 36 20.24 -5.79 -8.67
C PRO A 36 18.88 -5.60 -9.36
N ILE A 37 18.55 -4.38 -9.67
CA ILE A 37 17.23 -3.95 -10.15
C ILE A 37 17.11 -4.12 -11.68
N SER A 38 15.96 -4.60 -12.19
CA SER A 38 15.75 -4.86 -13.63
C SER A 38 15.58 -3.56 -14.46
N GLU A 39 16.07 -3.52 -15.70
CA GLU A 39 15.71 -2.47 -16.63
C GLU A 39 14.30 -2.69 -17.19
N SER A 40 13.37 -1.80 -16.89
CA SER A 40 12.04 -1.81 -17.46
C SER A 40 12.08 -1.39 -18.93
N ALA A 41 11.49 -2.20 -19.80
CA ALA A 41 11.38 -1.91 -21.24
C ALA A 41 10.07 -1.15 -21.59
N VAL A 42 9.26 -0.83 -20.60
CA VAL A 42 8.01 -0.08 -20.79
C VAL A 42 8.35 1.41 -20.82
N LYS A 43 7.84 2.11 -21.85
CA LYS A 43 7.87 3.58 -21.87
C LYS A 43 7.31 4.07 -20.54
N PRO A 44 7.91 5.10 -19.91
CA PRO A 44 7.38 5.65 -18.67
C PRO A 44 5.87 5.85 -18.83
N VAL A 45 5.07 5.32 -17.94
CA VAL A 45 3.66 5.73 -17.81
C VAL A 45 3.72 7.23 -17.68
N ASP A 46 3.12 7.96 -18.65
CA ASP A 46 3.20 9.41 -18.70
C ASP A 46 2.97 9.98 -17.31
N TYR A 47 3.90 10.79 -16.82
CA TYR A 47 3.76 11.50 -15.54
C TYR A 47 2.66 12.55 -15.66
N VAL A 48 1.46 12.09 -16.03
CA VAL A 48 0.31 12.97 -16.25
C VAL A 48 -0.21 13.45 -14.91
N MET A 49 -0.09 14.75 -14.72
CA MET A 49 -0.73 15.41 -13.59
C MET A 49 -2.02 16.11 -14.03
N VAL A 50 -3.00 16.13 -13.15
CA VAL A 50 -4.28 16.82 -13.36
C VAL A 50 -4.26 18.11 -12.56
N LEU A 51 -4.61 19.23 -13.19
CA LEU A 51 -4.81 20.51 -12.51
C LEU A 51 -6.12 20.48 -11.73
N ILE A 52 -6.02 20.66 -10.41
CA ILE A 52 -7.16 20.89 -9.53
C ILE A 52 -7.29 22.39 -9.30
N PRO A 53 -8.41 23.03 -9.70
CA PRO A 53 -8.57 24.48 -9.59
C PRO A 53 -8.60 24.96 -8.15
N ALA A 54 -8.15 26.19 -7.93
CA ALA A 54 -8.31 26.88 -6.67
C ALA A 54 -9.80 26.99 -6.29
N GLY A 55 -10.05 27.11 -4.99
CA GLY A 55 -11.40 27.38 -4.48
C GLY A 55 -11.78 26.54 -3.28
N GLU A 56 -12.92 26.90 -2.73
CA GLU A 56 -13.50 26.26 -1.56
C GLU A 56 -14.15 24.91 -1.91
N PHE A 57 -14.05 23.96 -0.97
CA PHE A 57 -14.83 22.73 -0.99
C PHE A 57 -15.22 22.34 0.45
N THR A 58 -16.13 21.38 0.57
CA THR A 58 -16.50 20.81 1.88
C THR A 58 -15.69 19.55 2.11
N MET A 59 -14.83 19.57 3.14
CA MET A 59 -14.04 18.45 3.62
C MET A 59 -14.77 17.75 4.77
N GLY A 60 -14.63 16.44 4.84
CA GLY A 60 -15.31 15.64 5.85
C GLY A 60 -16.74 15.30 5.43
N SER A 61 -17.53 14.81 6.38
CA SER A 61 -18.87 14.28 6.08
C SER A 61 -19.87 14.65 7.18
N ASP A 62 -21.15 14.79 6.80
CA ASP A 62 -22.24 15.04 7.74
C ASP A 62 -22.53 13.81 8.60
N LYS A 63 -22.74 14.04 9.91
CA LYS A 63 -22.93 12.97 10.87
C LYS A 63 -24.20 12.14 10.63
N GLU A 64 -25.28 12.77 10.18
CA GLU A 64 -26.56 12.05 9.98
C GLU A 64 -26.49 11.11 8.78
N SER A 65 -25.89 11.55 7.66
CA SER A 65 -25.72 10.70 6.50
C SER A 65 -24.81 9.51 6.80
N ASN A 66 -23.73 9.72 7.54
CA ASN A 66 -22.79 8.67 7.95
C ASN A 66 -23.45 7.65 8.89
N GLU A 67 -24.27 8.10 9.83
CA GLU A 67 -25.00 7.22 10.74
C GLU A 67 -25.97 6.29 9.98
N ALA A 68 -26.66 6.84 8.95
CA ALA A 68 -27.55 6.04 8.13
C ALA A 68 -26.81 4.95 7.36
N MET A 69 -25.72 5.31 6.67
CA MET A 69 -24.86 4.36 5.94
C MET A 69 -24.23 3.31 6.85
N TRP A 70 -23.78 3.72 8.05
CA TRP A 70 -23.22 2.78 9.01
C TRP A 70 -24.26 1.76 9.51
N ARG A 71 -25.49 2.19 9.77
CA ARG A 71 -26.57 1.28 10.17
C ARG A 71 -26.89 0.26 9.09
N GLU A 72 -26.92 0.69 7.83
CA GLU A 72 -27.16 -0.21 6.69
C GLU A 72 -26.02 -1.23 6.56
N ALA A 73 -24.75 -0.78 6.55
CA ALA A 73 -23.59 -1.66 6.49
C ALA A 73 -23.53 -2.62 7.67
N ASN A 74 -23.82 -2.13 8.90
CA ASN A 74 -23.79 -2.95 10.10
C ASN A 74 -24.92 -3.97 10.14
N ALA A 75 -26.06 -3.71 9.50
CA ALA A 75 -27.16 -4.66 9.40
C ALA A 75 -26.81 -5.86 8.49
N LEU A 76 -25.89 -5.68 7.55
CA LEU A 76 -25.40 -6.75 6.66
C LEU A 76 -24.28 -7.58 7.29
N ASN A 77 -23.66 -7.11 8.38
CA ASN A 77 -22.56 -7.79 9.05
C ASN A 77 -23.07 -8.68 10.19
N PRO A 78 -22.97 -10.03 10.07
CA PRO A 78 -23.49 -10.96 11.09
C PRO A 78 -22.80 -10.86 12.45
N TYR A 79 -21.61 -10.22 12.50
CA TYR A 79 -20.83 -10.03 13.74
C TYR A 79 -20.94 -8.61 14.29
N GLY A 80 -21.53 -7.67 13.54
CA GLY A 80 -21.59 -6.25 13.84
C GLY A 80 -20.21 -5.56 13.82
N PHE A 81 -20.21 -4.27 13.54
CA PHE A 81 -19.00 -3.45 13.68
C PHE A 81 -18.93 -2.90 15.11
N LYS A 82 -17.77 -3.06 15.77
CA LYS A 82 -17.54 -2.51 17.12
C LYS A 82 -17.45 -1.01 17.12
N ASP A 83 -16.80 -0.45 16.08
CA ASP A 83 -16.50 0.96 15.97
C ASP A 83 -17.27 1.58 14.79
N LYS A 84 -17.68 2.82 14.95
CA LYS A 84 -18.29 3.60 13.88
C LYS A 84 -17.19 4.12 12.95
N LEU A 85 -17.17 3.66 11.70
CA LEU A 85 -16.10 3.88 10.73
C LEU A 85 -16.00 5.32 10.19
N TYR A 86 -16.73 6.27 10.75
CA TYR A 86 -16.87 7.64 10.25
C TYR A 86 -16.66 8.73 11.31
N VAL A 87 -16.40 8.37 12.56
CA VAL A 87 -16.35 9.36 13.65
C VAL A 87 -15.24 10.39 13.48
N ASP A 88 -14.18 10.04 12.79
CA ASP A 88 -13.02 10.90 12.52
C ASP A 88 -13.18 11.78 11.25
N GLU A 89 -14.31 11.65 10.55
CA GLU A 89 -14.62 12.42 9.34
C GLU A 89 -15.36 13.72 9.63
N HIS A 90 -15.72 14.00 10.87
CA HIS A 90 -16.44 15.20 11.23
C HIS A 90 -15.68 16.17 12.14
N PRO A 91 -16.23 17.39 12.16
CA PRO A 91 -17.38 17.91 11.41
C PRO A 91 -17.03 18.16 9.94
N ALA A 92 -18.03 18.11 9.07
CA ALA A 92 -17.88 18.64 7.72
C ALA A 92 -17.60 20.15 7.81
N HIS A 93 -16.56 20.62 7.13
CA HIS A 93 -16.10 21.99 7.22
C HIS A 93 -15.61 22.52 5.87
N LYS A 94 -15.53 23.83 5.74
CA LYS A 94 -15.08 24.48 4.52
C LYS A 94 -13.57 24.66 4.51
N VAL A 95 -12.93 24.23 3.43
CA VAL A 95 -11.50 24.41 3.18
C VAL A 95 -11.31 25.11 1.85
N ASN A 96 -10.50 26.18 1.86
CA ASN A 96 -10.13 26.90 0.65
C ASN A 96 -8.68 26.56 0.27
N LEU A 97 -8.49 26.00 -0.93
CA LEU A 97 -7.19 25.59 -1.43
C LEU A 97 -6.77 26.44 -2.64
N PRO A 98 -5.48 26.76 -2.80
CA PRO A 98 -4.94 27.24 -4.06
C PRO A 98 -5.09 26.15 -5.14
N SER A 99 -4.82 26.49 -6.40
CA SER A 99 -4.69 25.49 -7.46
C SER A 99 -3.42 24.64 -7.26
N TYR A 100 -3.49 23.38 -7.59
CA TYR A 100 -2.36 22.44 -7.52
C TYR A 100 -2.53 21.37 -8.60
N TYR A 101 -1.42 20.71 -8.92
CA TYR A 101 -1.43 19.51 -9.75
C TYR A 101 -1.40 18.28 -8.85
N LEU A 102 -2.14 17.25 -9.25
CA LEU A 102 -2.14 15.93 -8.63
C LEU A 102 -1.83 14.86 -9.67
N ASP A 103 -1.04 13.87 -9.35
CA ASP A 103 -0.80 12.72 -10.22
C ASP A 103 -2.13 12.06 -10.57
N LYS A 104 -2.33 11.77 -11.86
CA LYS A 104 -3.56 11.20 -12.38
C LYS A 104 -3.85 9.81 -11.80
N TYR A 105 -2.79 9.06 -11.51
CA TYR A 105 -2.78 7.71 -10.96
C TYR A 105 -1.84 7.64 -9.76
N GLU A 106 -1.88 6.53 -9.04
CA GLU A 106 -0.87 6.21 -8.04
C GLU A 106 0.51 6.03 -8.69
N VAL A 107 1.57 6.22 -7.92
CA VAL A 107 2.94 5.91 -8.37
C VAL A 107 3.06 4.42 -8.63
N THR A 108 3.55 4.07 -9.83
CA THR A 108 3.67 2.68 -10.27
C THR A 108 4.99 2.04 -9.86
N ASN A 109 5.05 0.70 -9.93
CA ASN A 109 6.29 -0.04 -9.70
C ASN A 109 7.41 0.42 -10.63
N ALA A 110 7.12 0.64 -11.93
CA ALA A 110 8.13 1.11 -12.88
C ALA A 110 8.70 2.47 -12.49
N GLN A 111 7.84 3.41 -12.10
CA GLN A 111 8.25 4.74 -11.68
C GLN A 111 9.10 4.72 -10.40
N TYR A 112 8.68 3.90 -9.42
CA TYR A 112 9.45 3.76 -8.18
C TYR A 112 10.78 3.02 -8.40
N LEU A 113 10.84 2.14 -9.39
CA LEU A 113 12.08 1.45 -9.79
C LEU A 113 13.13 2.41 -10.29
N ASP A 114 12.74 3.43 -11.08
CA ASP A 114 13.66 4.47 -11.55
C ASP A 114 14.23 5.26 -10.37
N PHE A 115 13.38 5.67 -9.42
CA PHE A 115 13.80 6.32 -8.18
C PHE A 115 14.79 5.47 -7.38
N ALA A 116 14.46 4.20 -7.16
CA ALA A 116 15.31 3.30 -6.39
C ALA A 116 16.68 3.09 -7.01
N LYS A 117 16.75 2.99 -8.37
CA LYS A 117 18.01 2.89 -9.11
C LYS A 117 18.87 4.14 -9.02
N GLU A 118 18.25 5.33 -9.17
CA GLU A 118 18.99 6.59 -9.21
C GLU A 118 19.49 7.03 -7.83
N THR A 119 18.81 6.62 -6.77
CA THR A 119 19.10 7.09 -5.41
C THR A 119 19.65 6.01 -4.48
N ASP A 120 19.79 4.77 -4.97
CA ASP A 120 20.14 3.61 -4.13
C ASP A 120 19.14 3.40 -2.96
N HIS A 121 17.88 3.72 -3.21
CA HIS A 121 16.81 3.60 -2.20
C HIS A 121 16.36 2.14 -2.07
N SER A 122 15.94 1.76 -0.86
CA SER A 122 15.46 0.40 -0.60
C SER A 122 14.23 0.06 -1.43
N VAL A 123 14.18 -1.18 -1.93
CA VAL A 123 13.04 -1.67 -2.70
C VAL A 123 11.94 -2.24 -1.79
N PRO A 124 10.66 -2.15 -2.20
CA PRO A 124 9.55 -2.70 -1.42
C PRO A 124 9.66 -4.22 -1.17
N ASP A 125 9.27 -4.67 0.02
CA ASP A 125 9.24 -6.09 0.38
C ASP A 125 8.42 -6.96 -0.58
N THR A 126 7.35 -6.42 -1.14
CA THR A 126 6.53 -7.12 -2.15
C THR A 126 7.34 -7.53 -3.37
N TRP A 127 8.33 -6.73 -3.79
CA TRP A 127 9.17 -7.05 -4.95
C TRP A 127 10.06 -8.25 -4.67
N GLN A 128 10.58 -8.39 -3.45
CA GLN A 128 11.35 -9.57 -3.05
C GLN A 128 10.47 -10.84 -3.01
N ARG A 129 9.22 -10.69 -2.54
CA ARG A 129 8.28 -11.81 -2.42
C ARG A 129 7.76 -12.30 -3.77
N ASN A 130 7.50 -11.39 -4.70
CA ASN A 130 6.89 -11.70 -6.00
C ASN A 130 7.89 -11.78 -7.17
N GLY A 131 9.18 -11.51 -6.94
CA GLY A 131 10.23 -11.59 -7.95
C GLY A 131 10.33 -10.39 -8.89
N TYR A 132 9.59 -9.29 -8.65
CA TYR A 132 9.63 -8.10 -9.51
C TYR A 132 11.02 -7.45 -9.54
N GLY A 133 11.74 -7.42 -8.42
CA GLY A 133 13.09 -6.85 -8.33
C GLY A 133 14.20 -7.69 -8.97
N LEU A 134 13.91 -8.87 -9.50
CA LEU A 134 14.94 -9.72 -10.15
C LEU A 134 15.18 -9.26 -11.59
N SER A 135 16.44 -8.85 -11.90
CA SER A 135 16.79 -8.45 -13.27
C SER A 135 16.79 -9.64 -14.24
N LYS A 136 16.61 -9.35 -15.54
CA LYS A 136 16.66 -10.38 -16.61
C LYS A 136 18.00 -11.11 -16.63
N GLU A 137 19.09 -10.40 -16.37
CA GLU A 137 20.46 -10.92 -16.34
C GLU A 137 20.61 -11.90 -15.18
N ILE A 138 20.09 -11.56 -14.00
CA ILE A 138 20.08 -12.48 -12.86
C ILE A 138 19.27 -13.71 -13.19
N LEU A 139 18.04 -13.55 -13.66
CA LEU A 139 17.19 -14.68 -14.02
C LEU A 139 17.86 -15.58 -15.07
N ALA A 140 18.46 -14.99 -16.12
CA ALA A 140 19.15 -15.75 -17.16
C ALA A 140 20.40 -16.50 -16.68
N SER A 141 21.03 -16.03 -15.61
CA SER A 141 22.23 -16.66 -15.02
C SER A 141 21.90 -17.83 -14.09
N LEU A 142 20.64 -18.01 -13.70
CA LEU A 142 20.25 -19.04 -12.75
C LEU A 142 20.17 -20.45 -13.39
N PRO A 143 20.52 -21.50 -12.65
CA PRO A 143 20.27 -22.87 -13.06
C PRO A 143 18.77 -23.10 -13.31
N LEU A 144 18.44 -23.98 -14.29
CA LEU A 144 17.05 -24.26 -14.69
C LEU A 144 16.15 -24.65 -13.50
N GLU A 145 16.67 -25.44 -12.56
CA GLU A 145 15.91 -25.86 -11.38
C GLU A 145 15.55 -24.67 -10.46
N HIS A 146 16.45 -23.72 -10.27
CA HIS A 146 16.16 -22.49 -9.51
C HIS A 146 15.12 -21.61 -10.22
N LEU A 147 15.19 -21.53 -11.56
CA LEU A 147 14.16 -20.82 -12.34
C LEU A 147 12.78 -21.45 -12.17
N ARG A 148 12.68 -22.79 -12.18
CA ARG A 148 11.43 -23.51 -11.93
C ARG A 148 10.86 -23.20 -10.54
N GLN A 149 11.71 -23.20 -9.52
CA GLN A 149 11.30 -22.84 -8.16
C GLN A 149 10.80 -21.38 -8.07
N LEU A 150 11.49 -20.43 -8.70
CA LEU A 150 11.06 -19.03 -8.75
C LEU A 150 9.74 -18.90 -9.53
N ALA A 151 9.62 -19.53 -10.68
CA ALA A 151 8.42 -19.53 -11.51
C ALA A 151 7.19 -19.99 -10.72
N THR A 152 7.31 -21.08 -9.97
CA THR A 152 6.23 -21.63 -9.13
C THR A 152 6.00 -20.78 -7.88
N ASN A 153 7.06 -20.43 -7.13
CA ASN A 153 6.90 -19.88 -5.79
C ASN A 153 6.71 -18.36 -5.77
N LYS A 154 7.40 -17.62 -6.65
CA LYS A 154 7.35 -16.15 -6.68
C LYS A 154 6.48 -15.61 -7.82
N PHE A 155 6.65 -16.15 -9.03
CA PHE A 155 5.89 -15.67 -10.18
C PHE A 155 4.49 -16.30 -10.28
N LYS A 156 4.25 -17.41 -9.58
CA LYS A 156 2.96 -18.11 -9.55
C LYS A 156 2.48 -18.49 -10.97
N LEU A 157 3.39 -19.00 -11.80
CA LEU A 157 3.02 -19.48 -13.13
C LEU A 157 2.04 -20.67 -12.99
N ASP A 158 0.85 -20.51 -13.57
CA ASP A 158 -0.16 -21.57 -13.69
C ASP A 158 0.06 -22.32 -15.02
N MET A 159 1.19 -23.05 -15.13
CA MET A 159 1.64 -23.75 -16.32
C MET A 159 2.39 -25.02 -15.92
N ASP A 160 2.70 -25.88 -16.89
CA ASP A 160 3.50 -27.10 -16.66
C ASP A 160 5.01 -26.78 -16.50
N VAL A 161 5.33 -26.04 -15.44
CA VAL A 161 6.67 -25.55 -15.12
C VAL A 161 7.75 -26.65 -15.15
N PRO A 162 7.52 -27.90 -14.69
CA PRO A 162 8.52 -28.97 -14.76
C PRO A 162 8.98 -29.30 -16.17
N ASN A 163 8.14 -29.13 -17.18
CA ASN A 163 8.44 -29.45 -18.58
C ASN A 163 8.85 -28.24 -19.43
N MET A 164 8.86 -27.04 -18.85
CA MET A 164 9.28 -25.81 -19.54
C MET A 164 10.80 -25.74 -19.70
N THR A 165 11.25 -25.24 -20.87
CA THR A 165 12.65 -24.88 -21.09
C THR A 165 13.03 -23.62 -20.33
N GLN A 166 14.33 -23.36 -20.18
CA GLN A 166 14.83 -22.12 -19.59
C GLN A 166 14.28 -20.87 -20.32
N GLN A 167 14.26 -20.92 -21.65
CA GLN A 167 13.77 -19.80 -22.47
C GLN A 167 12.27 -19.56 -22.27
N ASP A 168 11.46 -20.61 -22.15
CA ASP A 168 10.02 -20.47 -21.90
C ASP A 168 9.77 -19.83 -20.53
N LEU A 169 10.47 -20.31 -19.49
CA LEU A 169 10.37 -19.74 -18.15
C LEU A 169 10.74 -18.26 -18.13
N LEU A 170 11.86 -17.89 -18.73
CA LEU A 170 12.30 -16.48 -18.80
C LEU A 170 11.29 -15.62 -19.56
N THR A 171 10.71 -16.15 -20.63
CA THR A 171 9.69 -15.45 -21.42
C THR A 171 8.44 -15.18 -20.60
N GLU A 172 7.89 -16.18 -19.91
CA GLU A 172 6.68 -16.03 -19.12
C GLU A 172 6.91 -15.17 -17.86
N MET A 173 8.03 -15.37 -17.17
CA MET A 173 8.39 -14.53 -16.02
C MET A 173 8.54 -13.05 -16.42
N ASN A 174 9.15 -12.77 -17.58
CA ASN A 174 9.27 -11.41 -18.09
C ASN A 174 7.91 -10.78 -18.43
N LYS A 175 6.95 -11.54 -18.98
CA LYS A 175 5.59 -11.03 -19.22
C LYS A 175 4.92 -10.57 -17.92
N ILE A 176 5.10 -11.36 -16.85
CA ILE A 176 4.56 -11.00 -15.53
C ILE A 176 5.24 -9.75 -14.96
N GLN A 177 6.57 -9.63 -15.11
CA GLN A 177 7.28 -8.43 -14.65
C GLN A 177 6.77 -7.18 -15.38
N VAL A 178 6.68 -7.23 -16.71
CA VAL A 178 6.15 -6.14 -17.53
C VAL A 178 4.71 -5.78 -17.15
N ALA A 179 3.86 -6.77 -16.88
CA ALA A 179 2.49 -6.50 -16.43
C ALA A 179 2.48 -5.78 -15.06
N ARG A 180 3.41 -6.13 -14.17
CA ARG A 180 3.55 -5.49 -12.85
C ARG A 180 4.13 -4.08 -12.89
N ASP A 181 4.75 -3.65 -13.99
CA ASP A 181 5.26 -2.29 -14.15
C ASP A 181 4.16 -1.24 -13.93
N ALA A 182 2.95 -1.51 -14.38
CA ALA A 182 1.81 -0.62 -14.27
C ALA A 182 1.01 -0.77 -12.94
N PHE A 183 1.43 -1.66 -12.05
CA PHE A 183 0.77 -1.78 -10.74
C PHE A 183 1.23 -0.68 -9.80
N PRO A 184 0.38 -0.20 -8.88
CA PRO A 184 0.81 0.74 -7.85
C PRO A 184 1.94 0.15 -7.01
N VAL A 185 2.92 0.96 -6.66
CA VAL A 185 3.92 0.56 -5.68
C VAL A 185 3.28 0.51 -4.30
N VAL A 186 3.49 -0.60 -3.60
CA VAL A 186 2.95 -0.84 -2.25
C VAL A 186 4.04 -1.35 -1.31
N THR A 187 3.73 -1.51 -0.04
CA THR A 187 4.67 -1.85 1.03
C THR A 187 5.81 -0.83 1.17
N VAL A 188 5.50 0.42 0.85
CA VAL A 188 6.35 1.58 1.06
C VAL A 188 5.93 2.30 2.34
N THR A 189 6.89 2.79 3.11
CA THR A 189 6.62 3.61 4.29
C THR A 189 6.26 5.04 3.89
N TRP A 190 5.71 5.83 4.81
CA TRP A 190 5.48 7.25 4.58
C TRP A 190 6.78 8.02 4.20
N PRO A 191 7.94 7.80 4.88
CA PRO A 191 9.19 8.41 4.47
C PRO A 191 9.66 8.02 3.06
N ASP A 192 9.42 6.77 2.63
CA ASP A 192 9.76 6.34 1.27
C ASP A 192 8.92 7.07 0.22
N ALA A 193 7.61 7.19 0.48
CA ALA A 193 6.68 7.91 -0.38
C ALA A 193 7.03 9.41 -0.50
N ASP A 194 7.36 10.03 0.63
CA ASP A 194 7.78 11.44 0.68
C ASP A 194 9.10 11.65 -0.06
N ALA A 195 10.08 10.77 0.14
CA ALA A 195 11.37 10.80 -0.55
C ALA A 195 11.22 10.68 -2.07
N TYR A 196 10.36 9.74 -2.53
CA TYR A 196 10.05 9.60 -3.96
C TYR A 196 9.46 10.90 -4.53
N CYS A 197 8.42 11.45 -3.89
CA CYS A 197 7.79 12.67 -4.40
C CYS A 197 8.78 13.83 -4.47
N HIS A 198 9.66 13.98 -3.48
CA HIS A 198 10.73 15.03 -3.52
C HIS A 198 11.75 14.78 -4.63
N TRP A 199 12.19 13.52 -4.84
CA TRP A 199 13.07 13.19 -5.96
C TRP A 199 12.44 13.54 -7.31
N ALA A 200 11.12 13.30 -7.46
CA ALA A 200 10.37 13.63 -8.67
C ALA A 200 10.08 15.16 -8.82
N GLY A 201 10.59 16.01 -7.93
CA GLY A 201 10.32 17.47 -7.94
C GLY A 201 8.87 17.81 -7.56
N LYS A 202 8.25 16.97 -6.73
CA LYS A 202 6.87 17.02 -6.24
C LYS A 202 6.85 16.92 -4.70
N ARG A 203 5.69 16.75 -4.12
CA ARG A 203 5.46 16.47 -2.70
C ARG A 203 4.28 15.51 -2.53
N LEU A 204 4.12 14.92 -1.36
CA LEU A 204 2.84 14.28 -1.06
C LEU A 204 1.69 15.31 -1.08
N PRO A 205 0.48 14.92 -1.50
CA PRO A 205 -0.69 15.79 -1.36
C PRO A 205 -1.03 15.96 0.13
N THR A 206 -1.58 17.10 0.50
CA THR A 206 -2.26 17.21 1.78
C THR A 206 -3.56 16.40 1.77
N GLU A 207 -4.04 16.03 2.95
CA GLU A 207 -5.30 15.32 3.12
C GLU A 207 -6.47 16.08 2.44
N ALA A 208 -6.50 17.40 2.60
CA ALA A 208 -7.50 18.25 1.97
C ALA A 208 -7.41 18.29 0.44
N GLU A 209 -6.21 18.31 -0.12
CA GLU A 209 -5.99 18.25 -1.56
C GLU A 209 -6.47 16.91 -2.13
N TRP A 210 -6.12 15.81 -1.46
CA TRP A 210 -6.55 14.48 -1.86
C TRP A 210 -8.08 14.38 -1.88
N GLU A 211 -8.75 14.80 -0.80
CA GLU A 211 -10.21 14.71 -0.69
C GLU A 211 -10.92 15.60 -1.70
N LYS A 212 -10.43 16.84 -1.93
CA LYS A 212 -10.97 17.72 -2.97
C LYS A 212 -10.90 17.06 -4.35
N ALA A 213 -9.76 16.46 -4.68
CA ALA A 213 -9.57 15.77 -5.96
C ALA A 213 -10.50 14.57 -6.11
N ALA A 214 -10.70 13.79 -5.05
CA ALA A 214 -11.60 12.63 -5.05
C ALA A 214 -13.07 13.02 -5.25
N ARG A 215 -13.56 14.03 -4.50
CA ARG A 215 -14.94 14.49 -4.55
C ARG A 215 -15.32 15.16 -5.87
N GLY A 216 -14.33 15.64 -6.61
CA GLY A 216 -14.57 16.41 -7.82
C GLY A 216 -15.24 17.77 -7.56
N PRO A 217 -15.54 18.54 -8.64
CA PRO A 217 -16.13 19.89 -8.50
C PRO A 217 -17.55 19.88 -7.94
N GLN A 218 -18.23 18.72 -7.95
CA GLN A 218 -19.59 18.57 -7.43
C GLN A 218 -19.64 18.22 -5.94
N GLY A 219 -18.50 17.84 -5.32
CA GLY A 219 -18.44 17.43 -3.93
C GLY A 219 -19.10 16.09 -3.63
N PHE A 220 -18.94 15.13 -4.55
CA PHE A 220 -19.57 13.81 -4.44
C PHE A 220 -19.09 12.99 -3.26
N GLU A 221 -19.91 12.01 -2.84
CA GLU A 221 -19.57 11.03 -1.80
C GLU A 221 -18.50 10.03 -2.26
N TYR A 222 -18.60 9.60 -3.53
CA TYR A 222 -17.60 8.76 -4.21
C TYR A 222 -17.07 9.51 -5.43
N PRO A 223 -15.93 9.14 -6.00
CA PRO A 223 -15.38 9.79 -7.19
C PRO A 223 -16.38 9.90 -8.35
N TRP A 224 -17.23 8.90 -8.52
CA TRP A 224 -18.23 8.80 -9.60
C TRP A 224 -19.62 9.40 -9.28
N GLY A 225 -19.90 9.75 -8.03
CA GLY A 225 -21.23 10.29 -7.64
C GLY A 225 -21.61 10.00 -6.21
N ASN A 226 -22.91 10.09 -5.91
CA ASN A 226 -23.42 9.92 -4.54
C ASN A 226 -24.01 8.53 -4.27
N SER A 227 -24.05 7.65 -5.26
CA SER A 227 -24.57 6.30 -5.09
C SER A 227 -23.45 5.27 -5.15
N TRP A 228 -23.46 4.34 -4.18
CA TRP A 228 -22.53 3.22 -4.17
C TRP A 228 -22.79 2.28 -5.36
N ASP A 229 -21.73 1.93 -6.08
CA ASP A 229 -21.73 0.89 -7.11
C ASP A 229 -20.41 0.11 -7.05
N PRO A 230 -20.40 -1.15 -6.58
CA PRO A 230 -19.18 -1.95 -6.45
C PRO A 230 -18.51 -2.28 -7.80
N LYS A 231 -19.21 -2.11 -8.93
CA LYS A 231 -18.64 -2.33 -10.27
C LYS A 231 -17.67 -1.24 -10.71
N MET A 232 -17.67 -0.11 -10.02
CA MET A 232 -16.79 1.01 -10.33
C MET A 232 -15.34 0.76 -9.90
N ILE A 233 -15.12 -0.17 -8.97
CA ILE A 233 -13.82 -0.38 -8.31
C ILE A 233 -13.45 -1.86 -8.23
N ASN A 234 -12.16 -2.13 -7.96
CA ASN A 234 -11.70 -3.44 -7.51
C ASN A 234 -12.07 -3.66 -6.04
N THR A 235 -12.98 -4.57 -5.77
CA THR A 235 -13.41 -4.92 -4.40
C THR A 235 -12.67 -6.13 -3.82
N MET A 236 -11.64 -6.67 -4.49
CA MET A 236 -10.99 -7.95 -4.17
C MET A 236 -11.90 -9.20 -4.25
N SER A 237 -13.21 -9.03 -4.31
CA SER A 237 -14.13 -10.16 -4.41
C SER A 237 -13.94 -10.97 -5.70
N GLU A 238 -13.36 -10.37 -6.73
CA GLU A 238 -13.09 -10.99 -8.03
C GLU A 238 -11.76 -11.74 -8.08
N ASN A 239 -10.74 -11.28 -7.34
CA ASN A 239 -9.44 -11.95 -7.25
C ASN A 239 -8.74 -11.67 -5.92
N PRO A 240 -8.96 -12.48 -4.89
CA PRO A 240 -8.36 -12.30 -3.57
C PRO A 240 -6.82 -12.45 -3.57
N ASP A 241 -6.24 -13.07 -4.60
CA ASP A 241 -4.78 -13.22 -4.76
C ASP A 241 -4.12 -11.99 -5.42
N ALA A 242 -4.92 -11.07 -5.97
CA ALA A 242 -4.47 -9.81 -6.56
C ALA A 242 -5.23 -8.64 -5.92
N PRO A 243 -4.77 -8.15 -4.77
CA PRO A 243 -5.48 -7.12 -4.00
C PRO A 243 -5.57 -5.77 -4.72
N TYR A 244 -4.77 -5.54 -5.74
CA TYR A 244 -4.77 -4.33 -6.56
C TYR A 244 -4.53 -4.69 -8.04
N SER A 245 -4.88 -3.77 -8.93
CA SER A 245 -4.76 -3.88 -10.39
C SER A 245 -3.78 -2.85 -10.93
N ALA A 246 -3.45 -2.94 -12.21
CA ALA A 246 -2.74 -1.87 -12.90
C ALA A 246 -3.54 -0.57 -12.76
N VAL A 247 -2.84 0.56 -12.58
CA VAL A 247 -3.47 1.87 -12.39
C VAL A 247 -4.41 2.20 -13.54
N GLY A 248 -5.58 2.77 -13.23
CA GLY A 248 -6.59 3.13 -14.22
C GLY A 248 -7.37 1.94 -14.82
N SER A 249 -7.24 0.73 -14.28
CA SER A 249 -7.96 -0.46 -14.75
C SER A 249 -9.47 -0.36 -14.55
N TYR A 250 -9.92 0.48 -13.63
CA TYR A 250 -11.33 0.70 -13.34
C TYR A 250 -11.74 2.12 -13.79
N PRO A 251 -12.17 2.30 -15.04
CA PRO A 251 -12.49 3.63 -15.58
C PRO A 251 -13.68 4.31 -14.91
N GLY A 252 -14.46 3.55 -14.11
CA GLY A 252 -15.53 4.07 -13.27
C GLY A 252 -15.02 4.78 -12.02
N ASP A 253 -13.87 4.37 -11.46
CA ASP A 253 -13.23 5.04 -10.32
C ASP A 253 -12.42 6.25 -10.82
N LYS A 254 -13.17 7.26 -11.27
CA LYS A 254 -12.61 8.50 -11.78
C LYS A 254 -13.39 9.69 -11.25
N SER A 255 -12.69 10.62 -10.62
CA SER A 255 -13.30 11.84 -10.13
C SER A 255 -13.71 12.81 -11.26
N GLY A 256 -14.58 13.75 -10.93
CA GLY A 256 -15.01 14.80 -11.86
C GLY A 256 -13.87 15.71 -12.36
N TYR A 257 -12.69 15.71 -11.72
CA TYR A 257 -11.48 16.34 -12.23
C TYR A 257 -10.66 15.44 -13.15
N GLY A 258 -10.99 14.15 -13.24
CA GLY A 258 -10.29 13.20 -14.10
C GLY A 258 -9.13 12.47 -13.44
N VAL A 259 -9.06 12.46 -12.11
CA VAL A 259 -8.12 11.67 -11.32
C VAL A 259 -8.72 10.28 -11.12
N TYR A 260 -7.95 9.23 -11.33
CA TYR A 260 -8.38 7.83 -11.27
C TYR A 260 -8.00 7.17 -9.94
N ASP A 261 -8.64 6.04 -9.66
CA ASP A 261 -8.34 5.14 -8.53
C ASP A 261 -8.41 5.87 -7.18
N MET A 262 -9.39 6.80 -7.05
CA MET A 262 -9.53 7.65 -5.86
C MET A 262 -10.39 7.01 -4.76
N ALA A 263 -11.14 5.95 -5.06
CA ALA A 263 -11.90 5.23 -4.04
C ALA A 263 -11.18 3.98 -3.57
N ALA A 264 -10.53 3.25 -4.51
CA ALA A 264 -9.98 1.92 -4.25
C ALA A 264 -8.59 1.75 -4.86
N ASN A 265 -8.28 0.54 -5.31
CA ASN A 265 -7.00 0.04 -5.77
C ASN A 265 -6.01 -0.05 -4.61
N VAL A 266 -5.45 1.06 -4.12
CA VAL A 266 -4.68 1.10 -2.87
C VAL A 266 -5.02 2.37 -2.08
N ALA A 267 -4.92 2.30 -0.76
CA ALA A 267 -4.92 3.51 0.06
C ALA A 267 -3.60 4.26 -0.15
N GLU A 268 -3.63 5.57 0.04
CA GLU A 268 -2.55 6.44 -0.35
C GLU A 268 -2.06 7.30 0.81
N TRP A 269 -0.76 7.29 1.06
CA TRP A 269 -0.13 8.21 1.99
C TRP A 269 -0.35 9.66 1.58
N VAL A 270 -0.72 10.50 2.56
CA VAL A 270 -0.77 11.96 2.39
C VAL A 270 0.19 12.64 3.38
N ALA A 271 0.43 13.93 3.21
CA ALA A 271 1.41 14.68 3.99
C ALA A 271 1.07 14.80 5.48
N ASP A 272 -0.21 14.68 5.81
CA ASP A 272 -0.74 15.09 7.11
C ASP A 272 -0.47 14.06 8.22
N TRP A 273 -0.32 14.59 9.43
CA TRP A 273 -0.50 13.82 10.63
C TRP A 273 -1.98 13.61 10.89
N TYR A 274 -2.33 12.43 11.43
CA TYR A 274 -3.70 12.16 11.81
C TYR A 274 -4.07 12.96 13.07
N ASP A 275 -5.03 13.85 12.91
CA ASP A 275 -5.54 14.70 13.97
C ASP A 275 -7.04 14.98 13.80
N ALA A 276 -7.68 15.51 14.82
CA ALA A 276 -9.08 15.93 14.75
C ALA A 276 -9.29 17.05 13.73
N TYR A 277 -10.41 17.05 13.04
CA TYR A 277 -10.79 18.17 12.20
C TYR A 277 -11.14 19.41 13.02
N PRO A 278 -10.97 20.62 12.46
CA PRO A 278 -11.35 21.86 13.14
C PRO A 278 -12.82 21.82 13.59
N GLY A 279 -13.06 22.07 14.88
CA GLY A 279 -14.39 22.07 15.47
C GLY A 279 -14.92 20.68 15.88
N ALA A 280 -14.10 19.65 15.79
CA ALA A 280 -14.45 18.34 16.35
C ALA A 280 -14.71 18.47 17.87
N PRO A 281 -15.70 17.74 18.42
CA PRO A 281 -15.97 17.77 19.85
C PRO A 281 -14.76 17.28 20.66
N ASP A 282 -14.52 17.89 21.84
CA ASP A 282 -13.48 17.44 22.78
C ASP A 282 -13.66 15.97 23.24
N SER A 283 -14.89 15.45 23.10
CA SER A 283 -15.22 14.04 23.38
C SER A 283 -14.62 13.04 22.38
N ASP A 284 -14.09 13.52 21.25
CA ASP A 284 -13.42 12.68 20.25
C ASP A 284 -11.95 12.48 20.63
N ASP A 285 -11.67 12.21 21.90
CA ASP A 285 -10.32 11.95 22.45
C ASP A 285 -9.76 10.64 21.87
N ASN A 286 -9.40 10.70 20.60
CA ASN A 286 -8.80 9.60 19.90
C ASN A 286 -7.30 9.53 20.26
N LYS A 287 -6.91 8.47 20.96
CA LYS A 287 -5.52 8.24 21.38
C LYS A 287 -4.48 8.28 20.25
N PHE A 288 -4.90 8.25 19.00
CA PHE A 288 -4.04 8.27 17.81
C PHE A 288 -3.81 9.68 17.26
N TYR A 289 -4.57 10.70 17.72
CA TYR A 289 -4.35 12.09 17.35
C TYR A 289 -3.02 12.66 17.87
N GLY A 290 -2.54 13.73 17.25
CA GLY A 290 -1.39 14.50 17.72
C GLY A 290 -0.03 13.96 17.27
N LYS A 291 0.26 13.89 15.97
CA LYS A 291 1.57 13.52 15.40
C LYS A 291 2.07 12.12 15.78
N LYS A 292 1.17 11.18 16.00
CA LYS A 292 1.49 9.79 16.34
C LYS A 292 1.36 8.86 15.13
N GLN A 293 0.44 9.19 14.23
CA GLN A 293 0.17 8.44 13.02
C GLN A 293 0.01 9.37 11.82
N ARG A 294 0.27 8.86 10.62
CA ARG A 294 0.04 9.53 9.36
C ARG A 294 -1.33 9.17 8.83
N VAL A 295 -1.88 10.05 8.00
CA VAL A 295 -3.13 9.78 7.28
C VAL A 295 -2.82 9.01 6.00
N ALA A 296 -3.65 8.02 5.71
CA ALA A 296 -3.80 7.43 4.39
C ALA A 296 -5.25 7.60 3.92
N ARG A 297 -5.44 7.83 2.64
CA ARG A 297 -6.74 8.10 2.02
C ARG A 297 -7.06 7.05 0.96
N GLY A 298 -8.34 6.91 0.61
CA GLY A 298 -8.79 5.80 -0.22
C GLY A 298 -9.08 4.55 0.60
N GLY A 299 -9.78 3.60 -0.03
CA GLY A 299 -10.19 2.37 0.65
C GLY A 299 -9.06 1.36 0.74
N MET A 300 -8.90 0.75 1.91
CA MET A 300 -8.03 -0.39 2.13
C MET A 300 -8.83 -1.69 1.97
N THR A 301 -8.50 -2.47 0.96
CA THR A 301 -9.16 -3.75 0.72
C THR A 301 -8.81 -4.80 1.77
N SER A 302 -7.60 -4.72 2.36
CA SER A 302 -7.17 -5.61 3.46
C SER A 302 -7.82 -5.32 4.81
N SER A 303 -8.62 -4.26 4.91
CA SER A 303 -9.26 -3.89 6.18
C SER A 303 -10.24 -4.93 6.74
N GLY A 304 -10.62 -5.94 5.94
CA GLY A 304 -11.54 -7.00 6.34
C GLY A 304 -13.01 -6.56 6.49
N HIS A 305 -13.33 -5.34 6.09
CA HIS A 305 -14.68 -4.76 6.19
C HIS A 305 -15.50 -4.98 4.91
N TYR A 306 -15.51 -6.19 4.38
CA TYR A 306 -16.21 -6.53 3.14
C TYR A 306 -17.70 -6.21 3.17
N ASP A 307 -18.35 -6.27 4.34
CA ASP A 307 -19.76 -5.94 4.51
C ASP A 307 -20.02 -4.42 4.58
N ALA A 308 -18.96 -3.61 4.65
CA ALA A 308 -19.05 -2.16 4.76
C ALA A 308 -18.37 -1.42 3.60
N LEU A 309 -18.28 -2.03 2.43
CA LEU A 309 -17.56 -1.45 1.28
C LEU A 309 -18.07 -0.04 0.93
N SER A 310 -19.39 0.18 0.95
CA SER A 310 -19.98 1.50 0.72
C SER A 310 -19.46 2.58 1.69
N MET A 311 -18.99 2.20 2.87
CA MET A 311 -18.44 3.15 3.84
C MET A 311 -16.93 3.35 3.69
N VAL A 312 -16.19 2.28 3.40
CA VAL A 312 -14.72 2.34 3.37
C VAL A 312 -14.15 2.97 2.11
N PHE A 313 -14.94 3.04 1.03
CA PHE A 313 -14.52 3.60 -0.26
C PHE A 313 -15.05 5.02 -0.54
N ARG A 314 -15.61 5.71 0.48
CA ARG A 314 -16.03 7.11 0.38
C ARG A 314 -14.84 8.05 0.30
N ALA A 315 -15.01 9.15 -0.45
CA ALA A 315 -13.99 10.19 -0.54
C ALA A 315 -13.62 10.80 0.82
N ALA A 316 -14.55 10.83 1.79
CA ALA A 316 -14.29 11.33 3.14
C ALA A 316 -13.54 10.35 4.04
N LYS A 317 -13.50 9.06 3.70
CA LYS A 317 -12.91 8.03 4.57
C LYS A 317 -11.45 8.32 4.90
N ARG A 318 -11.15 8.28 6.18
CA ARG A 318 -9.81 8.48 6.74
C ARG A 318 -9.26 7.15 7.27
N THR A 319 -7.99 6.90 7.05
CA THR A 319 -7.25 5.79 7.66
C THR A 319 -6.01 6.35 8.32
N HIS A 320 -5.65 5.82 9.47
CA HIS A 320 -4.46 6.25 10.19
C HIS A 320 -3.50 5.08 10.39
N LEU A 321 -2.24 5.29 10.07
CA LEU A 321 -1.19 4.29 10.10
C LEU A 321 0.09 4.85 10.72
N ARG A 322 0.90 3.98 11.32
CA ARG A 322 2.26 4.39 11.72
C ARG A 322 3.07 4.73 10.48
N ALA A 323 3.89 5.77 10.54
CA ALA A 323 4.69 6.24 9.40
C ALA A 323 5.57 5.15 8.75
N TYR A 324 5.97 4.14 9.50
CA TYR A 324 6.81 3.03 9.05
C TYR A 324 6.01 1.73 8.78
N SER A 325 4.69 1.82 8.65
CA SER A 325 3.88 0.67 8.23
C SER A 325 4.12 0.34 6.75
N THR A 326 4.22 -0.96 6.43
CA THR A 326 4.41 -1.49 5.07
C THR A 326 3.28 -2.46 4.76
N LEU A 327 2.12 -1.93 4.38
CA LEU A 327 0.93 -2.73 4.08
C LEU A 327 0.83 -3.01 2.58
N ILE A 328 0.26 -4.16 2.23
CA ILE A 328 0.19 -4.64 0.84
C ILE A 328 -0.81 -3.89 -0.04
N ASP A 329 -1.60 -3.03 0.54
CA ASP A 329 -2.62 -2.21 -0.11
C ASP A 329 -2.49 -0.72 0.26
N VAL A 330 -1.27 -0.29 0.62
CA VAL A 330 -0.95 1.12 0.84
C VAL A 330 0.19 1.53 -0.08
N GLY A 331 -0.11 2.47 -0.95
CA GLY A 331 0.78 3.15 -1.88
C GLY A 331 0.74 4.67 -1.69
N PHE A 332 0.89 5.42 -2.76
CA PHE A 332 0.82 6.88 -2.75
C PHE A 332 0.75 7.47 -4.16
N ARG A 333 0.36 8.73 -4.24
CA ARG A 333 0.55 9.61 -5.42
C ARG A 333 1.15 10.94 -4.98
N CYS A 334 1.69 11.72 -5.92
CA CYS A 334 2.29 13.00 -5.60
C CYS A 334 1.45 14.18 -6.09
N ALA A 335 1.65 15.32 -5.44
CA ALA A 335 1.12 16.62 -5.82
C ALA A 335 2.24 17.61 -6.15
N LYS A 336 1.89 18.68 -6.82
CA LYS A 336 2.79 19.81 -7.12
C LYS A 336 2.00 21.10 -7.09
N ASP A 337 2.60 22.15 -6.54
CA ASP A 337 1.96 23.48 -6.54
C ASP A 337 1.82 23.99 -7.98
N ALA A 338 0.67 24.57 -8.30
CA ALA A 338 0.49 25.29 -9.55
C ALA A 338 1.01 26.72 -9.34
N ASN A 339 2.11 27.06 -10.00
CA ASN A 339 2.72 28.39 -9.99
C ASN A 339 1.83 29.40 -10.73
#